data_4710566e3c5c8124e638e3a1651e3c09
#
_entry.id   4710566e3c5c8124e638e3a1651e3c09
#
_cell.length_a   1.000
_cell.length_b   1.000
_cell.length_c   1.000
_cell.angle_alpha   90.00
_cell.angle_beta   90.00
_cell.angle_gamma   90.00
#
_symmetry.space_group_name_H-M   'P 1'
#
loop_
_entity.id
_entity.type
_entity.pdbx_description
1 polymer ?
#
loop_
_entity_poly.entity_id
_entity_poly.type
_entity_poly.pdbx_seq_one_letter_code
_entity_poly.pdbx_strand_id
1 'polypeptide(L)'
;DKLSTPEENTEFSGDILPSDGAEVYLRTDLALAPVKAYVWKNVEGAKENEFGKVIIAREFASGTEMTVSPGETLVVDFGQNCASVPSFVFKAAEGTVLTCLPAELLNDGNGAKIRGMDGPEGSCHRENLRIPHTGIRLDYTFASGDNYVAYYPHCTFFGYRYVSITSTGN
;
A
#
# COMPACT_ATOMS: atom_id res chain seq x y z
N ASP A 1 11.00 9.31 8.74
CA ASP A 1 10.55 9.78 10.05
C ASP A 1 11.24 8.94 11.11
N LYS A 2 11.91 9.59 12.05
CA LYS A 2 12.37 8.92 13.26
C LYS A 2 11.10 8.43 13.97
N LEU A 3 10.95 7.13 14.13
CA LEU A 3 10.06 6.59 15.13
C LEU A 3 10.46 7.25 16.46
N SER A 4 9.63 8.19 16.93
CA SER A 4 9.77 8.68 18.28
C SER A 4 9.56 7.49 19.19
N THR A 5 10.53 7.18 20.02
CA THR A 5 10.33 6.27 21.14
C THR A 5 9.11 6.76 21.90
N PRO A 6 8.14 5.88 22.25
CA PRO A 6 7.02 6.28 23.08
C PRO A 6 7.58 6.92 24.35
N GLU A 7 7.14 8.13 24.66
CA GLU A 7 7.44 8.75 25.94
C GLU A 7 6.68 7.99 27.03
N GLU A 8 7.39 7.55 28.05
CA GLU A 8 6.77 6.94 29.21
C GLU A 8 5.99 8.01 29.97
N ASN A 9 4.67 7.84 30.06
CA ASN A 9 3.84 8.74 30.89
C ASN A 9 3.95 8.31 32.34
N THR A 10 4.88 8.90 33.08
CA THR A 10 5.10 8.63 34.50
C THR A 10 4.06 9.31 35.41
N GLU A 11 3.22 10.19 34.87
CA GLU A 11 2.19 10.91 35.63
C GLU A 11 0.82 10.19 35.63
N PHE A 12 0.68 9.11 34.84
CA PHE A 12 -0.55 8.34 34.83
C PHE A 12 -0.74 7.59 36.16
N SER A 13 -1.81 7.93 36.87
CA SER A 13 -2.17 7.34 38.18
C SER A 13 -3.49 6.59 38.17
N GLY A 14 -4.05 6.33 36.99
CA GLY A 14 -5.29 5.59 36.85
C GLY A 14 -5.11 4.07 36.88
N ASP A 15 -6.15 3.35 37.28
CA ASP A 15 -6.21 1.90 37.18
C ASP A 15 -6.50 1.46 35.73
N ILE A 16 -5.80 0.44 35.26
CA ILE A 16 -6.12 -0.24 34.00
C ILE A 16 -7.02 -1.42 34.33
N LEU A 17 -8.30 -1.31 34.00
CA LEU A 17 -9.29 -2.36 34.23
C LEU A 17 -9.53 -3.16 32.95
N PRO A 18 -9.89 -4.46 33.07
CA PRO A 18 -10.36 -5.23 31.93
C PRO A 18 -11.58 -4.55 31.31
N SER A 19 -11.66 -4.56 29.98
CA SER A 19 -12.83 -4.04 29.27
C SER A 19 -13.94 -5.08 29.22
N ASP A 20 -15.15 -4.67 29.62
CA ASP A 20 -16.38 -5.48 29.43
C ASP A 20 -16.99 -5.29 28.03
N GLY A 21 -16.30 -4.50 27.16
CA GLY A 21 -16.73 -4.28 25.79
C GLY A 21 -16.57 -5.52 24.91
N ALA A 22 -17.31 -5.53 23.80
CA ALA A 22 -17.16 -6.58 22.80
C ALA A 22 -15.72 -6.60 22.26
N GLU A 23 -15.17 -7.80 22.07
CA GLU A 23 -13.85 -7.97 21.47
C GLU A 23 -13.83 -7.42 20.02
N VAL A 24 -12.79 -6.66 19.69
CA VAL A 24 -12.52 -6.18 18.34
C VAL A 24 -11.43 -7.04 17.72
N TYR A 25 -11.75 -7.74 16.65
CA TYR A 25 -10.81 -8.64 15.95
C TYR A 25 -10.92 -8.53 14.44
N LEU A 26 -9.88 -8.95 13.75
CA LEU A 26 -9.88 -9.05 12.29
C LEU A 26 -10.77 -10.21 11.85
N ARG A 27 -11.67 -9.93 10.89
CA ARG A 27 -12.52 -10.93 10.25
C ARG A 27 -11.71 -11.70 9.19
N THR A 28 -10.87 -12.63 9.64
CA THR A 28 -10.02 -13.43 8.75
C THR A 28 -10.82 -14.37 7.82
N ASP A 29 -12.06 -14.67 8.20
CA ASP A 29 -13.04 -15.38 7.37
C ASP A 29 -13.48 -14.56 6.13
N LEU A 30 -13.28 -13.24 6.13
CA LEU A 30 -13.56 -12.34 5.03
C LEU A 30 -12.28 -11.87 4.30
N ALA A 31 -11.15 -12.55 4.51
CA ALA A 31 -9.90 -12.19 3.87
C ALA A 31 -10.00 -12.24 2.33
N LEU A 32 -9.53 -11.18 1.68
CA LEU A 32 -9.47 -11.07 0.23
C LEU A 32 -8.07 -11.36 -0.28
N ALA A 33 -7.97 -12.25 -1.26
CA ALA A 33 -6.75 -12.44 -2.02
C ALA A 33 -6.71 -11.48 -3.23
N PRO A 34 -5.53 -11.05 -3.69
CA PRO A 34 -5.38 -10.32 -4.94
C PRO A 34 -5.98 -11.09 -6.12
N VAL A 35 -6.76 -10.42 -6.95
CA VAL A 35 -7.32 -10.99 -8.18
C VAL A 35 -6.41 -10.72 -9.39
N LYS A 36 -5.65 -9.63 -9.35
CA LYS A 36 -4.71 -9.21 -10.40
C LYS A 36 -3.59 -8.39 -9.76
N ALA A 37 -2.39 -8.50 -10.33
CA ALA A 37 -1.29 -7.60 -10.02
C ALA A 37 -0.42 -7.38 -11.25
N TYR A 38 0.21 -6.21 -11.34
CA TYR A 38 1.15 -5.87 -12.42
C TYR A 38 2.22 -4.90 -11.94
N VAL A 39 3.37 -4.98 -12.58
CA VAL A 39 4.48 -4.05 -12.36
C VAL A 39 4.64 -3.15 -13.58
N TRP A 40 4.82 -1.86 -13.33
CA TRP A 40 5.18 -0.89 -14.35
C TRP A 40 6.39 -0.06 -13.90
N LYS A 41 7.09 0.50 -14.86
CA LYS A 41 8.27 1.34 -14.63
C LYS A 41 8.27 2.61 -15.45
N ASN A 42 7.79 2.53 -16.68
CA ASN A 42 7.81 3.61 -17.65
C ASN A 42 6.39 4.00 -18.06
N VAL A 43 6.29 5.18 -18.62
CA VAL A 43 5.02 5.74 -19.13
C VAL A 43 5.21 6.09 -20.61
N GLU A 44 4.23 5.75 -21.44
CA GLU A 44 4.16 6.18 -22.82
C GLU A 44 3.15 7.31 -23.00
N GLY A 45 3.35 8.13 -24.04
CA GLY A 45 2.40 9.20 -24.40
C GLY A 45 2.37 10.39 -23.45
N ALA A 46 3.29 10.50 -22.49
CA ALA A 46 3.37 11.65 -21.59
C ALA A 46 3.77 12.92 -22.36
N LYS A 47 3.04 14.02 -22.14
CA LYS A 47 3.25 15.34 -22.73
C LYS A 47 2.93 16.43 -21.71
N GLU A 48 3.05 17.70 -22.10
CA GLU A 48 2.76 18.83 -21.22
C GLU A 48 1.39 18.74 -20.56
N ASN A 49 0.36 18.37 -21.31
CA ASN A 49 -1.02 18.26 -20.85
C ASN A 49 -1.53 16.81 -20.71
N GLU A 50 -0.62 15.84 -20.70
CA GLU A 50 -0.96 14.42 -20.60
C GLU A 50 0.00 13.72 -19.63
N PHE A 51 -0.55 12.95 -18.71
CA PHE A 51 0.23 12.03 -17.87
C PHE A 51 0.73 10.81 -18.65
N GLY A 52 0.03 10.46 -19.74
CA GLY A 52 0.27 9.24 -20.50
C GLY A 52 -0.30 7.99 -19.83
N LYS A 53 0.22 6.84 -20.23
CA LYS A 53 -0.23 5.51 -19.79
C LYS A 53 0.94 4.69 -19.28
N VAL A 54 0.75 3.92 -18.22
CA VAL A 54 1.79 3.02 -17.69
C VAL A 54 2.12 1.91 -18.71
N ILE A 55 3.39 1.60 -18.86
CA ILE A 55 3.86 0.45 -19.63
C ILE A 55 4.01 -0.72 -18.65
N ILE A 56 3.11 -1.70 -18.76
CA ILE A 56 3.14 -2.90 -17.92
C ILE A 56 4.34 -3.74 -18.34
N ALA A 57 5.27 -3.91 -17.40
CA ALA A 57 6.47 -4.72 -17.60
C ALA A 57 6.23 -6.21 -17.29
N ARG A 58 5.40 -6.50 -16.29
CA ARG A 58 5.05 -7.87 -15.84
C ARG A 58 3.64 -7.88 -15.27
N GLU A 59 2.94 -9.00 -15.46
CA GLU A 59 1.69 -9.30 -14.78
C GLU A 59 1.86 -10.57 -13.91
N PHE A 60 1.09 -10.64 -12.83
CA PHE A 60 1.11 -11.75 -11.90
C PHE A 60 -0.28 -12.35 -11.76
N ALA A 61 -0.35 -13.67 -11.80
CA ALA A 61 -1.57 -14.40 -11.48
C ALA A 61 -1.84 -14.40 -9.98
N SER A 62 -3.10 -14.52 -9.58
CA SER A 62 -3.46 -14.70 -8.18
C SER A 62 -2.72 -15.87 -7.55
N GLY A 63 -2.23 -15.69 -6.32
CA GLY A 63 -1.50 -16.73 -5.57
C GLY A 63 -0.06 -16.95 -5.98
N THR A 64 0.49 -16.17 -6.92
CA THR A 64 1.91 -16.24 -7.27
C THR A 64 2.75 -15.23 -6.48
N GLU A 65 4.02 -15.54 -6.32
CA GLU A 65 5.00 -14.61 -5.76
C GLU A 65 5.18 -13.41 -6.70
N MET A 66 5.20 -12.21 -6.12
CA MET A 66 5.32 -10.94 -6.84
C MET A 66 6.64 -10.30 -6.49
N THR A 67 7.37 -9.81 -7.50
CA THR A 67 8.64 -9.12 -7.31
C THR A 67 8.55 -7.68 -7.76
N VAL A 68 9.18 -6.78 -7.01
CA VAL A 68 9.30 -5.36 -7.35
C VAL A 68 10.73 -4.90 -7.09
N SER A 69 11.36 -4.31 -8.08
CA SER A 69 12.72 -3.76 -8.00
C SER A 69 12.71 -2.25 -7.83
N PRO A 70 13.81 -1.63 -7.39
CA PRO A 70 13.92 -0.18 -7.31
C PRO A 70 13.56 0.51 -8.63
N GLY A 71 12.74 1.56 -8.52
CA GLY A 71 12.22 2.30 -9.66
C GLY A 71 11.07 1.64 -10.41
N GLU A 72 10.59 0.49 -9.95
CA GLU A 72 9.35 -0.14 -10.40
C GLU A 72 8.21 0.16 -9.41
N THR A 73 6.99 0.08 -9.90
CA THR A 73 5.77 0.14 -9.07
C THR A 73 4.93 -1.10 -9.32
N LEU A 74 4.71 -1.88 -8.28
CA LEU A 74 3.75 -2.98 -8.28
C LEU A 74 2.38 -2.45 -7.90
N VAL A 75 1.37 -2.73 -8.69
CA VAL A 75 -0.04 -2.45 -8.40
C VAL A 75 -0.75 -3.76 -8.15
N VAL A 76 -1.40 -3.88 -7.00
CA VAL A 76 -2.19 -5.04 -6.59
C VAL A 76 -3.66 -4.67 -6.58
N ASP A 77 -4.52 -5.43 -7.27
CA ASP A 77 -5.99 -5.28 -7.31
C ASP A 77 -6.65 -6.40 -6.50
N PHE A 78 -7.46 -6.04 -5.51
CA PHE A 78 -8.25 -6.96 -4.68
C PHE A 78 -9.66 -7.21 -5.23
N GLY A 79 -10.00 -6.63 -6.39
CA GLY A 79 -11.26 -6.86 -7.08
C GLY A 79 -12.44 -6.06 -6.55
N GLN A 80 -12.42 -5.65 -5.29
CA GLN A 80 -13.46 -4.82 -4.68
C GLN A 80 -12.87 -3.82 -3.69
N ASN A 81 -13.55 -2.69 -3.53
CA ASN A 81 -13.22 -1.71 -2.49
C ASN A 81 -13.73 -2.20 -1.13
N CYS A 82 -12.90 -2.13 -0.10
CA CYS A 82 -13.25 -2.56 1.25
C CYS A 82 -12.48 -1.77 2.31
N ALA A 83 -13.05 -1.67 3.50
CA ALA A 83 -12.32 -1.22 4.69
C ALA A 83 -11.59 -2.45 5.28
N SER A 84 -10.28 -2.48 5.18
CA SER A 84 -9.49 -3.65 5.58
C SER A 84 -8.09 -3.29 6.06
N VAL A 85 -7.44 -4.27 6.67
CA VAL A 85 -6.03 -4.21 7.08
C VAL A 85 -5.22 -4.98 6.05
N PRO A 86 -4.27 -4.35 5.34
CA PRO A 86 -3.41 -5.06 4.40
C PRO A 86 -2.47 -6.00 5.15
N SER A 87 -2.36 -7.24 4.69
CA SER A 87 -1.45 -8.25 5.24
C SER A 87 -0.49 -8.71 4.16
N PHE A 88 0.78 -8.79 4.51
CA PHE A 88 1.87 -9.09 3.59
C PHE A 88 2.73 -10.24 4.12
N VAL A 89 3.19 -11.07 3.19
CA VAL A 89 4.34 -11.96 3.41
C VAL A 89 5.38 -11.56 2.38
N PHE A 90 6.50 -11.01 2.83
CA PHE A 90 7.50 -10.44 1.92
C PHE A 90 8.92 -10.70 2.40
N LYS A 91 9.88 -10.52 1.49
CA LYS A 91 11.31 -10.70 1.72
C LYS A 91 12.07 -9.63 0.95
N ALA A 92 13.10 -9.04 1.58
CA ALA A 92 14.06 -8.15 0.92
C ALA A 92 15.36 -8.08 1.72
N ALA A 93 16.40 -7.46 1.18
CA ALA A 93 17.64 -7.20 1.90
C ALA A 93 17.42 -6.27 3.11
N GLU A 94 18.27 -6.40 4.11
CA GLU A 94 18.29 -5.50 5.27
C GLU A 94 18.39 -4.03 4.84
N GLY A 95 17.65 -3.16 5.52
CA GLY A 95 17.58 -1.73 5.22
C GLY A 95 16.69 -1.36 4.05
N THR A 96 16.17 -2.33 3.30
CA THR A 96 15.15 -2.07 2.26
C THR A 96 13.89 -1.49 2.89
N VAL A 97 13.33 -0.48 2.25
CA VAL A 97 12.03 0.09 2.62
C VAL A 97 11.01 -0.27 1.54
N LEU A 98 9.93 -0.94 1.93
CA LEU A 98 8.73 -1.06 1.12
C LEU A 98 7.76 0.06 1.49
N THR A 99 7.30 0.79 0.48
CA THR A 99 6.24 1.80 0.62
C THR A 99 4.97 1.26 -0.04
N CYS A 100 3.90 1.13 0.75
CA CYS A 100 2.59 0.69 0.29
C CYS A 100 1.62 1.87 0.36
N LEU A 101 0.98 2.18 -0.75
CA LEU A 101 0.03 3.28 -0.88
C LEU A 101 -1.33 2.73 -1.29
N PRO A 102 -2.29 2.62 -0.35
CA PRO A 102 -3.66 2.22 -0.65
C PRO A 102 -4.37 3.24 -1.55
N ALA A 103 -5.23 2.76 -2.44
CA ALA A 103 -6.06 3.56 -3.34
C ALA A 103 -7.40 2.86 -3.61
N GLU A 104 -8.43 3.66 -3.88
CA GLU A 104 -9.76 3.13 -4.20
C GLU A 104 -9.97 2.94 -5.70
N LEU A 105 -9.28 3.74 -6.52
CA LEU A 105 -9.43 3.82 -7.98
C LEU A 105 -8.08 3.77 -8.67
N LEU A 106 -8.10 3.50 -9.97
CA LEU A 106 -6.99 3.78 -10.88
C LEU A 106 -7.26 5.06 -11.66
N ASN A 107 -6.20 5.69 -12.16
CA ASN A 107 -6.29 6.74 -13.15
C ASN A 107 -6.79 6.13 -14.47
N ASP A 108 -7.93 6.58 -14.98
CA ASP A 108 -8.63 6.04 -16.15
C ASP A 108 -8.99 7.10 -17.22
N GLY A 109 -8.47 8.32 -17.06
CA GLY A 109 -8.73 9.47 -17.91
C GLY A 109 -8.00 9.45 -19.26
N ASN A 110 -7.66 8.30 -19.81
CA ASN A 110 -6.86 8.15 -21.05
C ASN A 110 -5.53 8.94 -21.00
N GLY A 111 -4.96 9.10 -19.82
CA GLY A 111 -3.73 9.81 -19.58
C GLY A 111 -3.83 11.35 -19.55
N ALA A 112 -5.03 11.92 -19.73
CA ALA A 112 -5.20 13.37 -19.74
C ALA A 112 -5.01 14.00 -18.36
N LYS A 113 -4.36 15.17 -18.30
CA LYS A 113 -4.26 16.01 -17.10
C LYS A 113 -5.53 16.82 -16.90
N ILE A 114 -6.59 16.15 -16.46
CA ILE A 114 -7.90 16.74 -16.18
C ILE A 114 -8.24 16.60 -14.70
N ARG A 115 -9.26 17.33 -14.27
CA ARG A 115 -9.76 17.23 -12.89
C ARG A 115 -10.13 15.79 -12.55
N GLY A 116 -9.64 15.29 -11.43
CA GLY A 116 -9.86 13.92 -10.96
C GLY A 116 -8.84 12.91 -11.48
N MET A 117 -7.77 13.36 -12.14
CA MET A 117 -6.64 12.51 -12.54
C MET A 117 -5.34 13.08 -11.95
N ASP A 118 -4.56 12.25 -11.28
CA ASP A 118 -3.31 12.64 -10.60
C ASP A 118 -2.07 11.87 -11.10
N GLY A 119 -2.25 11.03 -12.13
CA GLY A 119 -1.18 10.23 -12.68
C GLY A 119 -1.51 9.58 -14.02
N PRO A 120 -0.58 8.80 -14.58
CA PRO A 120 -0.78 8.10 -15.85
C PRO A 120 -1.89 7.05 -15.74
N GLU A 121 -2.58 6.82 -16.85
CA GLU A 121 -3.60 5.78 -16.96
C GLU A 121 -3.04 4.43 -16.49
N GLY A 122 -3.75 3.76 -15.58
CA GLY A 122 -3.35 2.50 -14.96
C GLY A 122 -2.49 2.63 -13.71
N SER A 123 -2.12 3.84 -13.28
CA SER A 123 -1.55 4.06 -11.93
C SER A 123 -2.64 4.23 -10.88
N CYS A 124 -2.32 4.03 -9.61
CA CYS A 124 -3.25 4.27 -8.52
C CYS A 124 -3.61 5.76 -8.42
N HIS A 125 -4.92 6.06 -8.42
CA HIS A 125 -5.43 7.40 -8.19
C HIS A 125 -5.55 7.67 -6.70
N ARG A 126 -5.04 8.82 -6.23
CA ARG A 126 -4.97 9.13 -4.80
C ARG A 126 -5.51 10.48 -4.40
N GLU A 127 -5.74 11.40 -5.34
CA GLU A 127 -6.29 12.73 -5.02
C GLU A 127 -7.71 12.70 -4.43
N ASN A 128 -8.46 11.61 -4.65
CA ASN A 128 -9.76 11.42 -4.02
C ASN A 128 -9.67 11.06 -2.53
N LEU A 129 -8.51 10.68 -2.03
CA LEU A 129 -8.33 10.32 -0.63
C LEU A 129 -8.29 11.57 0.25
N ARG A 130 -8.81 11.45 1.48
CA ARG A 130 -8.90 12.58 2.41
C ARG A 130 -7.54 13.23 2.71
N ILE A 131 -6.47 12.44 2.74
CA ILE A 131 -5.08 12.90 2.93
C ILE A 131 -4.20 12.16 1.93
N PRO A 132 -4.20 12.57 0.64
CA PRO A 132 -3.66 11.75 -0.45
C PRO A 132 -2.14 11.53 -0.40
N HIS A 133 -1.38 12.49 0.13
CA HIS A 133 0.08 12.47 -0.06
C HIS A 133 0.87 12.05 1.17
N THR A 134 0.33 12.19 2.39
CA THR A 134 1.10 11.97 3.63
C THR A 134 0.44 11.05 4.65
N GLY A 135 -0.88 10.95 4.68
CA GLY A 135 -1.60 10.31 5.78
C GLY A 135 -1.99 8.85 5.54
N ILE A 136 -2.20 8.45 4.29
CA ILE A 136 -2.61 7.07 3.92
C ILE A 136 -1.43 6.38 3.26
N ARG A 137 -0.52 5.89 4.09
CA ARG A 137 0.74 5.29 3.67
C ARG A 137 1.19 4.29 4.72
N LEU A 138 1.80 3.21 4.26
CA LEU A 138 2.47 2.21 5.08
C LEU A 138 3.89 2.05 4.57
N ASP A 139 4.87 2.29 5.43
CA ASP A 139 6.27 1.99 5.17
C ASP A 139 6.73 0.85 6.08
N TYR A 140 7.42 -0.11 5.50
CA TYR A 140 8.06 -1.19 6.23
C TYR A 140 9.55 -1.22 5.91
N THR A 141 10.39 -1.16 6.96
CA THR A 141 11.85 -1.28 6.84
C THR A 141 12.29 -2.67 7.30
N PHE A 142 12.99 -3.39 6.45
CA PHE A 142 13.54 -4.70 6.79
C PHE A 142 14.70 -4.57 7.80
N ALA A 143 14.54 -5.15 8.99
CA ALA A 143 15.55 -5.15 10.03
C ALA A 143 16.63 -6.23 9.82
N SER A 144 16.34 -7.27 9.04
CA SER A 144 17.27 -8.32 8.65
C SER A 144 16.90 -8.86 7.28
N GLY A 145 17.89 -9.27 6.48
CA GLY A 145 17.68 -9.85 5.16
C GLY A 145 17.35 -11.35 5.20
N ASP A 146 17.07 -11.89 4.01
CA ASP A 146 17.02 -13.32 3.67
C ASP A 146 15.87 -14.18 4.21
N ASN A 147 15.01 -13.68 5.08
CA ASN A 147 13.83 -14.41 5.56
C ASN A 147 12.53 -13.74 5.14
N TYR A 148 11.50 -14.57 4.91
CA TYR A 148 10.14 -14.06 4.77
C TYR A 148 9.63 -13.52 6.08
N VAL A 149 9.02 -12.35 6.03
CA VAL A 149 8.38 -11.67 7.16
C VAL A 149 6.89 -11.56 6.88
N ALA A 150 6.07 -12.02 7.81
CA ALA A 150 4.63 -11.76 7.81
C ALA A 150 4.36 -10.49 8.60
N TYR A 151 3.65 -9.56 8.00
CA TYR A 151 3.35 -8.27 8.63
C TYR A 151 1.95 -7.77 8.26
N TYR A 152 1.30 -7.15 9.21
CA TYR A 152 0.12 -6.30 9.02
C TYR A 152 0.18 -5.13 10.00
N PRO A 153 -0.30 -3.93 9.64
CA PRO A 153 -0.29 -2.79 10.55
C PRO A 153 -1.29 -2.99 11.69
N HIS A 154 -0.89 -2.59 12.90
CA HIS A 154 -1.73 -2.63 14.08
C HIS A 154 -2.44 -1.30 14.29
N CYS A 155 -3.61 -1.34 14.94
CA CYS A 155 -4.39 -0.16 15.33
C CYS A 155 -4.78 0.79 14.19
N THR A 156 -4.86 0.27 12.96
CA THR A 156 -5.26 1.03 11.78
C THR A 156 -5.97 0.14 10.76
N PHE A 157 -6.71 0.78 9.85
CA PHE A 157 -7.28 0.16 8.64
C PHE A 157 -7.35 1.22 7.54
N PHE A 158 -7.54 0.78 6.30
CA PHE A 158 -7.67 1.64 5.13
C PHE A 158 -8.88 1.25 4.29
N GLY A 159 -9.48 2.25 3.60
CA GLY A 159 -10.42 2.01 2.52
C GLY A 159 -9.65 1.90 1.21
N TYR A 160 -9.68 0.74 0.54
CA TYR A 160 -8.96 0.54 -0.71
C TYR A 160 -9.46 -0.66 -1.51
N ARG A 161 -9.25 -0.61 -2.79
CA ARG A 161 -9.29 -1.74 -3.72
C ARG A 161 -7.90 -2.07 -4.25
N TYR A 162 -7.06 -1.05 -4.42
CA TYR A 162 -5.73 -1.17 -4.99
C TYR A 162 -4.67 -0.82 -3.95
N VAL A 163 -3.49 -1.41 -4.09
CA VAL A 163 -2.30 -0.99 -3.35
C VAL A 163 -1.16 -0.85 -4.35
N SER A 164 -0.55 0.32 -4.41
CA SER A 164 0.73 0.47 -5.11
C SER A 164 1.89 0.25 -4.14
N ILE A 165 2.87 -0.53 -4.56
CA ILE A 165 4.03 -0.89 -3.75
C ILE A 165 5.29 -0.53 -4.51
N THR A 166 6.20 0.18 -3.82
CA THR A 166 7.55 0.49 -4.31
C THR A 166 8.59 0.02 -3.32
N SER A 167 9.81 -0.24 -3.80
CA SER A 167 10.93 -0.70 -2.99
C SER A 167 12.17 0.19 -3.20
N THR A 168 12.95 0.41 -2.12
CA THR A 168 14.26 1.07 -2.21
C THR A 168 15.42 0.10 -2.47
N GLY A 169 15.19 -1.21 -2.30
CA GLY A 169 16.17 -2.29 -2.50
C GLY A 169 15.55 -3.47 -3.24
N ASN A 170 16.37 -4.46 -3.55
CA ASN A 170 15.98 -5.73 -4.19
C ASN A 170 15.57 -6.77 -3.15
#